data_76d36cf2f9519ac8b7565e421448b7ac
#
_entry.id   76d36cf2f9519ac8b7565e421448b7ac
#
_cell.length_a   1.000
_cell.length_b   1.000
_cell.length_c   1.000
_cell.angle_alpha   90.00
_cell.angle_beta   90.00
_cell.angle_gamma   90.00
#
_symmetry.space_group_name_H-M   'P 1'
#
loop_
_entity.id
_entity.type
_entity.pdbx_description
1 polymer ?
#
loop_
_entity_poly.entity_id
_entity_poly.type
_entity_poly.pdbx_seq_one_letter_code
_entity_poly.pdbx_strand_id
1 'polypeptide(L)'
;ANVPFGLVQVGPTSIPQTWDWCSGYHASDSTVIGFSHTHLSGTGIGDLFDVTVMPVTGDVTYARGEEADPASGLWSYADRTQEIARPGYYSVPLTRYGIRAELTATARVGLHRYTFPASDAAAVVFDLENGGCWDKATETHLAKEGDRTVTGWRHSTGWAKDQRVYFAAEFSKPFEKFETIGDNYARASFRTTDGEQVSLKVALSPVSVEGARENLAAELPGWDFEETAKAADKAWNDELS
;
A
#
# COMPACT_ATOMS: atom_id res chain seq x y z
N ALA A 1 -6.44 -4.52 5.87
CA ALA A 1 -6.07 -4.57 7.29
C ALA A 1 -6.19 -3.18 7.92
N ASN A 2 -6.79 -3.10 9.08
CA ASN A 2 -7.01 -1.85 9.82
C ASN A 2 -7.32 -2.16 11.29
N VAL A 3 -7.34 -1.13 12.11
CA VAL A 3 -7.92 -1.14 13.47
C VAL A 3 -9.27 -0.41 13.47
N PRO A 4 -10.13 -0.60 14.48
CA PRO A 4 -11.38 0.16 14.62
C PRO A 4 -11.12 1.66 14.55
N PHE A 5 -11.90 2.37 13.73
CA PHE A 5 -11.86 3.83 13.56
C PHE A 5 -10.50 4.42 13.13
N GLY A 6 -9.58 3.59 12.63
CA GLY A 6 -8.30 4.05 12.11
C GLY A 6 -8.43 4.85 10.81
N LEU A 7 -7.53 5.83 10.60
CA LEU A 7 -7.36 6.53 9.33
C LEU A 7 -6.86 5.56 8.26
N VAL A 8 -5.89 4.71 8.61
CA VAL A 8 -5.32 3.73 7.69
C VAL A 8 -6.22 2.51 7.57
N GLN A 9 -6.57 2.19 6.33
CA GLN A 9 -7.30 0.99 5.92
C GLN A 9 -6.53 0.33 4.78
N VAL A 10 -5.38 -0.29 5.12
CA VAL A 10 -4.51 -0.85 4.09
C VAL A 10 -5.08 -2.14 3.51
N GLY A 11 -5.16 -2.21 2.19
CA GLY A 11 -5.70 -3.37 1.50
C GLY A 11 -5.40 -3.37 0.00
N PRO A 12 -5.69 -4.49 -0.69
CA PRO A 12 -5.46 -4.59 -2.12
C PRO A 12 -6.41 -3.70 -2.90
N THR A 13 -5.90 -3.11 -3.98
CA THR A 13 -6.65 -2.37 -4.99
C THR A 13 -6.58 -3.12 -6.30
N SER A 14 -7.71 -3.29 -6.98
CA SER A 14 -7.86 -4.08 -8.20
C SER A 14 -7.81 -3.21 -9.45
N ILE A 15 -7.63 -3.84 -10.63
CA ILE A 15 -7.73 -3.14 -11.93
C ILE A 15 -9.14 -2.54 -12.12
N PRO A 16 -10.24 -3.29 -11.96
CA PRO A 16 -11.58 -2.72 -12.01
C PRO A 16 -11.81 -1.70 -10.89
N GLN A 17 -12.47 -0.60 -11.25
CA GLN A 17 -12.77 0.52 -10.36
C GLN A 17 -14.23 0.95 -10.57
N THR A 18 -15.13 -0.01 -10.56
CA THR A 18 -16.57 0.21 -10.70
C THR A 18 -17.25 0.28 -9.35
N TRP A 19 -18.58 0.43 -9.35
CA TRP A 19 -19.39 0.51 -8.14
C TRP A 19 -19.13 -0.62 -7.13
N ASP A 20 -18.98 -1.87 -7.60
CA ASP A 20 -18.78 -3.03 -6.73
C ASP A 20 -17.36 -3.08 -6.12
N TRP A 21 -16.41 -2.32 -6.68
CA TRP A 21 -15.03 -2.20 -6.21
C TRP A 21 -14.77 -0.95 -5.36
N CYS A 22 -15.79 -0.32 -4.80
CA CYS A 22 -15.69 0.94 -4.08
C CYS A 22 -14.72 0.93 -2.88
N SER A 23 -14.44 -0.22 -2.30
CA SER A 23 -13.44 -0.39 -1.22
C SER A 23 -12.12 -1.01 -1.70
N GLY A 24 -11.88 -1.06 -3.01
CA GLY A 24 -10.67 -1.61 -3.63
C GLY A 24 -10.66 -3.12 -3.77
N TYR A 25 -11.14 -3.85 -2.79
CA TYR A 25 -11.23 -5.30 -2.76
C TYR A 25 -12.59 -5.79 -3.27
N HIS A 26 -12.54 -6.78 -4.16
CA HIS A 26 -13.72 -7.56 -4.54
C HIS A 26 -13.38 -9.06 -4.60
N ALA A 27 -14.18 -9.89 -3.95
CA ALA A 27 -13.87 -11.32 -3.79
C ALA A 27 -13.81 -12.11 -5.10
N SER A 28 -14.51 -11.67 -6.15
CA SER A 28 -14.48 -12.31 -7.47
C SER A 28 -13.31 -11.89 -8.36
N ASP A 29 -12.56 -10.85 -7.98
CA ASP A 29 -11.43 -10.34 -8.76
C ASP A 29 -10.11 -10.84 -8.18
N SER A 30 -9.25 -11.32 -9.04
CA SER A 30 -7.92 -11.81 -8.69
C SER A 30 -6.80 -10.84 -9.03
N THR A 31 -7.11 -9.63 -9.57
CA THR A 31 -6.08 -8.64 -9.89
C THR A 31 -5.71 -7.78 -8.68
N VAL A 32 -4.45 -7.43 -8.55
CA VAL A 32 -3.92 -6.48 -7.56
C VAL A 32 -2.97 -5.53 -8.25
N ILE A 33 -3.26 -4.23 -8.22
CA ILE A 33 -2.38 -3.17 -8.76
C ILE A 33 -1.44 -2.63 -7.67
N GLY A 34 -1.74 -2.91 -6.42
CA GLY A 34 -0.98 -2.50 -5.24
C GLY A 34 -1.85 -2.50 -3.97
N PHE A 35 -1.29 -1.99 -2.90
CA PHE A 35 -1.93 -1.88 -1.59
C PHE A 35 -2.06 -0.41 -1.23
N SER A 36 -3.28 0.10 -1.24
CA SER A 36 -3.61 1.48 -0.86
C SER A 36 -3.95 1.59 0.62
N HIS A 37 -3.88 2.80 1.18
CA HIS A 37 -3.96 3.03 2.62
C HIS A 37 -5.24 3.72 3.06
N THR A 38 -6.05 4.22 2.13
CA THR A 38 -7.32 4.89 2.42
C THR A 38 -8.45 4.37 1.55
N HIS A 39 -9.65 4.24 2.12
CA HIS A 39 -10.86 3.84 1.41
C HIS A 39 -12.09 4.50 2.03
N LEU A 40 -13.16 4.66 1.23
CA LEU A 40 -14.50 4.94 1.73
C LEU A 40 -15.26 3.62 1.85
N SER A 41 -15.37 3.09 3.06
CA SER A 41 -16.01 1.80 3.31
C SER A 41 -17.52 1.91 3.41
N GLY A 42 -18.25 0.98 2.76
CA GLY A 42 -19.68 0.81 2.91
C GLY A 42 -20.57 1.85 2.23
N THR A 43 -20.02 2.73 1.40
CA THR A 43 -20.75 3.81 0.75
C THR A 43 -21.13 3.53 -0.70
N GLY A 44 -20.49 2.57 -1.37
CA GLY A 44 -20.62 2.36 -2.81
C GLY A 44 -19.92 3.45 -3.65
N ILE A 45 -19.04 4.23 -3.05
CA ILE A 45 -18.26 5.28 -3.71
C ILE A 45 -16.78 4.91 -3.66
N GLY A 46 -16.21 4.63 -4.84
CA GLY A 46 -14.78 4.34 -4.99
C GLY A 46 -13.98 5.63 -5.04
N ASP A 47 -13.66 6.18 -3.89
CA ASP A 47 -12.91 7.40 -3.73
C ASP A 47 -11.71 7.18 -2.80
N LEU A 48 -10.73 8.08 -2.82
CA LEU A 48 -9.46 7.97 -2.14
C LEU A 48 -8.54 6.92 -2.80
N PHE A 49 -8.13 5.86 -2.11
CA PHE A 49 -7.09 4.89 -2.47
C PHE A 49 -5.70 5.54 -2.51
N ASP A 50 -5.45 6.41 -1.53
CA ASP A 50 -4.22 7.16 -1.47
C ASP A 50 -3.03 6.28 -1.11
N VAL A 51 -1.87 6.70 -1.65
CA VAL A 51 -0.56 6.10 -1.37
C VAL A 51 -0.56 4.59 -1.60
N THR A 52 -0.78 4.22 -2.86
CA THR A 52 -0.69 2.82 -3.27
C THR A 52 0.77 2.41 -3.38
N VAL A 53 1.12 1.26 -2.84
CA VAL A 53 2.46 0.67 -2.94
C VAL A 53 2.36 -0.74 -3.53
N MET A 54 3.29 -1.08 -4.45
CA MET A 54 3.34 -2.40 -5.08
C MET A 54 4.74 -2.98 -5.00
N PRO A 55 4.93 -4.13 -4.31
CA PRO A 55 6.19 -4.86 -4.37
C PRO A 55 6.30 -5.59 -5.71
N VAL A 56 7.45 -5.50 -6.35
CA VAL A 56 7.69 -6.04 -7.68
C VAL A 56 9.08 -6.68 -7.80
N THR A 57 9.25 -7.54 -8.80
CA THR A 57 10.55 -8.03 -9.26
C THR A 57 10.69 -7.78 -10.75
N GLY A 58 11.88 -7.37 -11.20
CA GLY A 58 12.15 -7.08 -12.61
C GLY A 58 11.56 -5.75 -13.11
N ASP A 59 11.47 -5.63 -14.43
CA ASP A 59 10.95 -4.46 -15.10
C ASP A 59 9.42 -4.44 -15.09
N VAL A 60 8.86 -3.24 -15.01
CA VAL A 60 7.41 -3.02 -14.96
C VAL A 60 7.02 -1.81 -15.79
N THR A 61 5.76 -1.77 -16.23
CA THR A 61 5.15 -0.58 -16.82
C THR A 61 4.43 0.19 -15.73
N TYR A 62 4.71 1.49 -15.61
CA TYR A 62 4.13 2.34 -14.57
C TYR A 62 2.74 2.83 -15.02
N ALA A 63 1.79 1.96 -14.83
CA ALA A 63 0.37 2.17 -15.14
C ALA A 63 -0.46 1.17 -14.33
N ARG A 64 -1.77 1.40 -14.24
CA ARG A 64 -2.73 0.45 -13.68
C ARG A 64 -2.69 -0.88 -14.43
N GLY A 65 -2.67 -0.80 -15.75
CA GLY A 65 -2.66 -1.96 -16.63
C GLY A 65 -4.06 -2.43 -17.01
N GLU A 66 -4.07 -3.46 -17.84
CA GLU A 66 -5.28 -4.12 -18.34
C GLU A 66 -5.22 -5.60 -17.96
N GLU A 67 -6.32 -6.15 -17.49
CA GLU A 67 -6.42 -7.58 -17.18
C GLU A 67 -6.10 -8.43 -18.40
N ALA A 68 -5.46 -9.58 -18.18
CA ALA A 68 -4.92 -10.49 -19.18
C ALA A 68 -3.67 -10.00 -19.95
N ASP A 69 -3.22 -8.75 -19.73
CA ASP A 69 -1.94 -8.25 -20.23
C ASP A 69 -1.00 -7.84 -19.07
N PRO A 70 -0.21 -8.77 -18.50
CA PRO A 70 0.71 -8.46 -17.40
C PRO A 70 1.77 -7.41 -17.77
N ALA A 71 2.10 -7.24 -19.04
CA ALA A 71 3.07 -6.24 -19.48
C ALA A 71 2.52 -4.82 -19.46
N SER A 72 1.21 -4.63 -19.37
CA SER A 72 0.55 -3.33 -19.48
C SER A 72 0.67 -2.45 -18.22
N GLY A 73 1.07 -3.01 -17.07
CA GLY A 73 1.09 -2.24 -15.83
C GLY A 73 1.84 -2.90 -14.66
N LEU A 74 1.62 -2.36 -13.47
CA LEU A 74 2.19 -2.86 -12.20
C LEU A 74 1.51 -4.13 -11.69
N TRP A 75 0.30 -4.43 -12.12
CA TRP A 75 -0.57 -5.42 -11.53
C TRP A 75 -0.02 -6.86 -11.56
N SER A 76 -0.51 -7.65 -10.62
CA SER A 76 -0.29 -9.10 -10.55
C SER A 76 -1.62 -9.81 -10.34
N TYR A 77 -1.72 -11.07 -10.75
CA TYR A 77 -2.73 -11.94 -10.17
C TYR A 77 -2.39 -12.26 -8.72
N ALA A 78 -3.42 -12.33 -7.90
CA ALA A 78 -3.39 -12.81 -6.53
C ALA A 78 -3.81 -14.29 -6.49
N ASP A 79 -3.05 -15.13 -5.79
CA ASP A 79 -3.51 -16.49 -5.51
C ASP A 79 -4.53 -16.46 -4.35
N ARG A 80 -5.81 -16.35 -4.72
CA ARG A 80 -6.92 -16.29 -3.76
C ARG A 80 -7.09 -17.58 -2.95
N THR A 81 -6.55 -18.72 -3.41
CA THR A 81 -6.60 -19.98 -2.65
C THR A 81 -5.72 -19.96 -1.40
N GLN A 82 -4.72 -19.07 -1.38
CA GLN A 82 -3.80 -18.86 -0.27
C GLN A 82 -3.99 -17.50 0.41
N GLU A 83 -5.05 -16.79 0.06
CA GLU A 83 -5.40 -15.52 0.69
C GLU A 83 -5.87 -15.73 2.13
N ILE A 84 -5.45 -14.83 3.01
CA ILE A 84 -5.92 -14.77 4.39
C ILE A 84 -6.42 -13.35 4.64
N ALA A 85 -7.70 -13.23 4.96
CA ALA A 85 -8.33 -11.96 5.35
C ALA A 85 -9.02 -12.14 6.71
N ARG A 86 -8.61 -11.37 7.69
CA ARG A 86 -9.21 -11.34 9.03
C ARG A 86 -9.07 -9.93 9.63
N PRO A 87 -9.82 -9.59 10.67
CA PRO A 87 -9.67 -8.30 11.33
C PRO A 87 -8.20 -8.02 11.68
N GLY A 88 -7.71 -6.84 11.28
CA GLY A 88 -6.35 -6.41 11.54
C GLY A 88 -5.24 -7.07 10.70
N TYR A 89 -5.54 -8.06 9.86
CA TYR A 89 -4.52 -8.77 9.08
C TYR A 89 -5.01 -9.15 7.68
N TYR A 90 -4.13 -9.00 6.69
CA TYR A 90 -4.35 -9.49 5.33
C TYR A 90 -3.07 -10.11 4.78
N SER A 91 -3.18 -11.18 4.00
CA SER A 91 -2.05 -11.77 3.30
C SER A 91 -2.47 -12.39 1.97
N VAL A 92 -1.63 -12.21 0.94
CA VAL A 92 -1.86 -12.78 -0.39
C VAL A 92 -0.55 -13.00 -1.15
N PRO A 93 -0.39 -14.11 -1.90
CA PRO A 93 0.69 -14.25 -2.87
C PRO A 93 0.38 -13.47 -4.16
N LEU A 94 1.37 -12.73 -4.64
CA LEU A 94 1.40 -12.05 -5.93
C LEU A 94 2.13 -12.94 -6.95
N THR A 95 1.38 -13.61 -7.81
CA THR A 95 1.92 -14.70 -8.63
C THR A 95 2.93 -14.23 -9.68
N ARG A 96 2.72 -13.04 -10.27
CA ARG A 96 3.63 -12.46 -11.28
C ARG A 96 5.04 -12.24 -10.72
N TYR A 97 5.12 -11.83 -9.46
CA TYR A 97 6.38 -11.42 -8.85
C TYR A 97 6.99 -12.46 -7.92
N GLY A 98 6.24 -13.53 -7.62
CA GLY A 98 6.67 -14.54 -6.66
C GLY A 98 6.78 -14.00 -5.23
N ILE A 99 6.02 -12.96 -4.91
CA ILE A 99 6.07 -12.26 -3.62
C ILE A 99 4.85 -12.60 -2.80
N ARG A 100 5.05 -12.92 -1.51
CA ARG A 100 3.95 -12.92 -0.53
C ARG A 100 3.89 -11.56 0.14
N ALA A 101 2.74 -10.92 0.07
CA ALA A 101 2.44 -9.69 0.79
C ALA A 101 1.64 -10.01 2.06
N GLU A 102 2.01 -9.37 3.17
CA GLU A 102 1.30 -9.41 4.44
C GLU A 102 1.11 -7.98 4.95
N LEU A 103 -0.07 -7.67 5.45
CA LEU A 103 -0.47 -6.33 5.86
C LEU A 103 -1.09 -6.35 7.26
N THR A 104 -0.73 -5.37 8.06
CA THR A 104 -1.42 -5.00 9.31
C THR A 104 -1.36 -3.49 9.48
N ALA A 105 -1.99 -2.95 10.52
CA ALA A 105 -1.99 -1.50 10.73
C ALA A 105 -2.18 -1.13 12.19
N THR A 106 -1.73 0.07 12.53
CA THR A 106 -2.21 0.87 13.65
C THR A 106 -3.26 1.88 13.17
N ALA A 107 -3.64 2.84 13.99
CA ALA A 107 -4.65 3.82 13.59
C ALA A 107 -4.21 4.71 12.41
N ARG A 108 -2.91 5.04 12.31
CA ARG A 108 -2.38 5.98 11.30
C ARG A 108 -1.18 5.44 10.53
N VAL A 109 -0.76 4.18 10.79
CA VAL A 109 0.39 3.57 10.11
C VAL A 109 0.01 2.20 9.55
N GLY A 110 0.20 2.01 8.25
CA GLY A 110 0.18 0.69 7.61
C GLY A 110 1.54 0.01 7.77
N LEU A 111 1.55 -1.25 8.13
CA LEU A 111 2.75 -2.08 8.19
C LEU A 111 2.64 -3.22 7.19
N HIS A 112 3.57 -3.24 6.25
CA HIS A 112 3.70 -4.26 5.23
C HIS A 112 4.91 -5.13 5.52
N ARG A 113 4.78 -6.41 5.19
CA ARG A 113 5.89 -7.35 5.13
C ARG A 113 5.82 -8.10 3.81
N TYR A 114 6.86 -7.98 3.01
CA TYR A 114 6.97 -8.63 1.72
C TYR A 114 8.05 -9.70 1.77
N THR A 115 7.68 -10.94 1.48
CA THR A 115 8.63 -12.04 1.32
C THR A 115 8.97 -12.16 -0.16
N PHE A 116 10.22 -11.83 -0.51
CA PHE A 116 10.72 -11.80 -1.88
C PHE A 116 11.39 -13.13 -2.26
N PRO A 117 11.35 -13.50 -3.56
CA PRO A 117 12.30 -14.48 -4.11
C PRO A 117 13.70 -13.84 -4.23
N ALA A 118 14.70 -14.65 -4.57
CA ALA A 118 16.02 -14.12 -4.97
C ALA A 118 15.87 -13.25 -6.23
N SER A 119 16.33 -12.01 -6.16
CA SER A 119 16.21 -11.05 -7.26
C SER A 119 17.26 -9.94 -7.16
N ASP A 120 17.89 -9.62 -8.28
CA ASP A 120 18.75 -8.43 -8.42
C ASP A 120 17.94 -7.16 -8.75
N ALA A 121 16.63 -7.31 -8.99
CA ALA A 121 15.71 -6.25 -9.40
C ALA A 121 14.41 -6.22 -8.55
N ALA A 122 14.51 -6.60 -7.29
CA ALA A 122 13.41 -6.44 -6.34
C ALA A 122 13.18 -4.95 -6.04
N ALA A 123 11.93 -4.54 -5.90
CA ALA A 123 11.60 -3.15 -5.59
C ALA A 123 10.22 -3.01 -4.95
N VAL A 124 9.98 -1.84 -4.36
CA VAL A 124 8.63 -1.35 -4.05
C VAL A 124 8.39 -0.09 -4.87
N VAL A 125 7.28 -0.08 -5.60
CA VAL A 125 6.81 1.07 -6.37
C VAL A 125 5.77 1.81 -5.56
N PHE A 126 5.93 3.12 -5.45
CA PHE A 126 4.92 4.06 -4.95
C PHE A 126 4.12 4.56 -6.15
N ASP A 127 2.81 4.52 -6.05
CA ASP A 127 1.87 4.98 -7.07
C ASP A 127 0.94 6.01 -6.43
N LEU A 128 1.07 7.26 -6.83
CA LEU A 128 0.22 8.37 -6.42
C LEU A 128 -0.76 8.81 -7.52
N GLU A 129 -0.72 8.19 -8.70
CA GLU A 129 -1.63 8.49 -9.80
C GLU A 129 -2.98 7.80 -9.62
N ASN A 130 -2.94 6.49 -9.35
CA ASN A 130 -4.15 5.68 -9.28
C ASN A 130 -4.90 5.94 -7.97
N GLY A 131 -6.15 6.37 -8.11
CA GLY A 131 -7.11 6.54 -7.03
C GLY A 131 -8.32 5.62 -7.21
N GLY A 132 -9.40 5.90 -6.50
CA GLY A 132 -10.69 5.26 -6.70
C GLY A 132 -11.33 5.66 -8.05
N CYS A 133 -12.53 5.11 -8.34
CA CYS A 133 -13.17 5.30 -9.65
C CYS A 133 -13.49 6.76 -10.01
N TRP A 134 -13.67 7.63 -9.02
CA TRP A 134 -13.90 9.07 -9.24
C TRP A 134 -12.78 9.96 -8.74
N ASP A 135 -11.84 9.41 -8.01
CA ASP A 135 -10.71 10.13 -7.48
C ASP A 135 -9.68 10.43 -8.57
N LYS A 136 -9.16 11.65 -8.59
CA LYS A 136 -8.11 12.08 -9.51
C LYS A 136 -7.05 12.87 -8.75
N ALA A 137 -5.81 12.47 -8.88
CA ALA A 137 -4.69 13.24 -8.36
C ALA A 137 -4.65 14.63 -9.01
N THR A 138 -4.49 15.65 -8.19
CA THR A 138 -4.35 17.07 -8.62
C THR A 138 -2.96 17.60 -8.38
N GLU A 139 -2.28 17.10 -7.35
CA GLU A 139 -0.89 17.41 -7.03
C GLU A 139 -0.27 16.22 -6.29
N THR A 140 0.93 15.85 -6.67
CA THR A 140 1.68 14.76 -6.06
C THR A 140 3.11 15.18 -5.81
N HIS A 141 3.73 14.54 -4.83
CA HIS A 141 5.16 14.71 -4.55
C HIS A 141 5.75 13.46 -3.95
N LEU A 142 6.94 13.10 -4.40
CA LEU A 142 7.70 11.97 -3.93
C LEU A 142 9.16 12.38 -3.74
N ALA A 143 9.69 12.19 -2.55
CA ALA A 143 11.08 12.47 -2.21
C ALA A 143 11.67 11.36 -1.35
N LYS A 144 12.97 11.08 -1.53
CA LYS A 144 13.71 10.23 -0.61
C LYS A 144 14.42 11.05 0.45
N GLU A 145 14.57 10.46 1.63
CA GLU A 145 15.40 10.98 2.70
C GLU A 145 16.32 9.87 3.22
N GLY A 146 17.61 10.07 3.04
CA GLY A 146 18.58 8.99 3.28
C GLY A 146 18.37 7.79 2.34
N ASP A 147 18.53 6.59 2.87
CA ASP A 147 18.46 5.33 2.11
C ASP A 147 17.30 4.40 2.55
N ARG A 148 16.44 4.87 3.46
CA ARG A 148 15.32 4.07 3.98
C ARG A 148 13.98 4.79 3.96
N THR A 149 13.95 6.10 3.78
CA THR A 149 12.74 6.90 3.95
C THR A 149 12.30 7.52 2.63
N VAL A 150 11.01 7.41 2.37
CA VAL A 150 10.32 8.07 1.26
C VAL A 150 9.19 8.90 1.86
N THR A 151 9.10 10.16 1.46
CA THR A 151 8.04 11.07 1.90
C THR A 151 7.34 11.66 0.71
N GLY A 152 6.14 12.18 0.94
CA GLY A 152 5.39 12.83 -0.12
C GLY A 152 3.98 13.18 0.28
N TRP A 153 3.22 13.58 -0.72
CA TRP A 153 1.79 13.84 -0.59
C TRP A 153 1.05 13.53 -1.88
N ARG A 154 -0.21 13.28 -1.71
CA ARG A 154 -1.19 13.17 -2.79
C ARG A 154 -2.37 14.07 -2.48
N HIS A 155 -2.54 15.11 -3.27
CA HIS A 155 -3.75 15.89 -3.29
C HIS A 155 -4.63 15.36 -4.41
N SER A 156 -5.92 15.30 -4.17
CA SER A 156 -6.86 14.73 -5.14
C SER A 156 -8.22 15.41 -5.07
N THR A 157 -9.03 15.14 -6.07
CA THR A 157 -10.42 15.52 -6.14
C THR A 157 -11.25 14.30 -6.53
N GLY A 158 -12.38 14.16 -5.89
CA GLY A 158 -13.32 13.09 -6.14
C GLY A 158 -14.70 13.53 -5.62
N TRP A 159 -15.26 12.81 -4.68
CA TRP A 159 -16.45 13.27 -3.96
C TRP A 159 -16.19 14.57 -3.22
N ALA A 160 -15.12 14.65 -2.45
CA ALA A 160 -14.66 15.94 -1.94
C ALA A 160 -13.87 16.68 -3.02
N LYS A 161 -13.96 18.02 -3.01
CA LYS A 161 -13.29 18.87 -4.02
C LYS A 161 -11.80 19.03 -3.75
N ASP A 162 -11.36 18.83 -2.51
CA ASP A 162 -9.98 19.00 -2.05
C ASP A 162 -9.73 17.94 -0.98
N GLN A 163 -8.97 16.94 -1.36
CA GLN A 163 -8.54 15.84 -0.49
C GLN A 163 -7.01 15.91 -0.40
N ARG A 164 -6.47 15.85 0.81
CA ARG A 164 -5.04 15.97 1.04
C ARG A 164 -4.55 14.89 1.97
N VAL A 165 -3.60 14.11 1.49
CA VAL A 165 -2.92 13.07 2.25
C VAL A 165 -1.42 13.26 2.11
N TYR A 166 -0.75 13.37 3.24
CA TYR A 166 0.71 13.41 3.37
C TYR A 166 1.17 12.08 3.97
N PHE A 167 2.36 11.64 3.60
CA PHE A 167 2.89 10.39 4.13
C PHE A 167 4.38 10.45 4.43
N ALA A 168 4.80 9.58 5.36
CA ALA A 168 6.17 9.20 5.61
C ALA A 168 6.26 7.67 5.60
N ALA A 169 7.11 7.13 4.74
CA ALA A 169 7.32 5.69 4.60
C ALA A 169 8.76 5.33 4.98
N GLU A 170 8.93 4.24 5.73
CA GLU A 170 10.24 3.76 6.17
C GLU A 170 10.41 2.28 5.85
N PHE A 171 11.54 1.91 5.26
CA PHE A 171 11.91 0.54 4.94
C PHE A 171 12.79 -0.09 6.03
N SER A 172 12.57 -1.36 6.31
CA SER A 172 13.45 -2.15 7.22
C SER A 172 14.84 -2.38 6.65
N LYS A 173 14.99 -2.31 5.32
CA LYS A 173 16.23 -2.48 4.57
C LYS A 173 16.54 -1.21 3.77
N PRO A 174 17.81 -0.74 3.70
CA PRO A 174 18.12 0.38 2.83
C PRO A 174 17.90 0.00 1.36
N PHE A 175 17.29 0.90 0.59
CA PHE A 175 17.24 0.74 -0.85
C PHE A 175 18.58 1.15 -1.48
N GLU A 176 19.00 0.42 -2.52
CA GLU A 176 20.25 0.68 -3.24
C GLU A 176 20.07 1.78 -4.28
N LYS A 177 18.87 1.91 -4.82
CA LYS A 177 18.50 2.90 -5.82
C LYS A 177 17.09 3.44 -5.55
N PHE A 178 16.91 4.73 -5.78
CA PHE A 178 15.62 5.39 -5.77
C PHE A 178 15.46 6.22 -7.03
N GLU A 179 14.35 6.05 -7.72
CA GLU A 179 14.03 6.74 -8.97
C GLU A 179 12.60 7.26 -8.91
N THR A 180 12.39 8.49 -9.34
CA THR A 180 11.06 9.03 -9.66
C THR A 180 10.77 8.84 -11.14
N ILE A 181 9.56 8.43 -11.47
CA ILE A 181 9.09 8.25 -12.84
C ILE A 181 7.89 9.17 -13.04
N GLY A 182 8.10 10.23 -13.82
CA GLY A 182 7.17 11.36 -13.87
C GLY A 182 6.98 11.98 -12.49
N ASP A 183 5.79 12.52 -12.25
CA ASP A 183 5.45 13.18 -11.00
C ASP A 183 4.77 12.21 -9.99
N ASN A 184 4.24 11.09 -10.49
CA ASN A 184 3.30 10.25 -9.73
C ASN A 184 3.88 8.94 -9.23
N TYR A 185 5.04 8.50 -9.73
CA TYR A 185 5.63 7.21 -9.36
C TYR A 185 7.04 7.36 -8.80
N ALA A 186 7.37 6.48 -7.88
CA ALA A 186 8.75 6.26 -7.45
C ALA A 186 9.03 4.78 -7.26
N ARG A 187 10.29 4.38 -7.50
CA ARG A 187 10.78 3.02 -7.33
C ARG A 187 11.94 3.02 -6.33
N ALA A 188 11.78 2.28 -5.24
CA ALA A 188 12.84 1.95 -4.30
C ALA A 188 13.31 0.51 -4.56
N SER A 189 14.56 0.33 -5.00
CA SER A 189 15.08 -0.95 -5.49
C SER A 189 16.07 -1.57 -4.53
N PHE A 190 16.03 -2.92 -4.45
CA PHE A 190 16.87 -3.75 -3.59
C PHE A 190 17.42 -4.94 -4.37
N ARG A 191 18.44 -5.60 -3.80
CA ARG A 191 18.73 -7.01 -4.09
C ARG A 191 18.20 -7.86 -2.95
N THR A 192 17.62 -9.00 -3.26
CA THR A 192 17.04 -9.92 -2.29
C THR A 192 17.56 -11.34 -2.50
N THR A 193 17.67 -12.06 -1.40
CA THR A 193 17.87 -13.52 -1.39
C THR A 193 16.50 -14.21 -1.31
N ASP A 194 16.47 -15.51 -1.61
CA ASP A 194 15.22 -16.27 -1.56
C ASP A 194 14.63 -16.31 -0.14
N GLY A 195 13.36 -15.97 -0.04
CA GLY A 195 12.64 -15.88 1.23
C GLY A 195 12.98 -14.65 2.08
N GLU A 196 13.75 -13.69 1.55
CA GLU A 196 14.08 -12.47 2.29
C GLU A 196 12.85 -11.60 2.53
N GLN A 197 12.69 -11.16 3.78
CA GLN A 197 11.61 -10.27 4.17
C GLN A 197 12.07 -8.81 4.18
N VAL A 198 11.35 -7.98 3.46
CA VAL A 198 11.50 -6.52 3.51
C VAL A 198 10.19 -5.94 4.03
N SER A 199 10.26 -5.21 5.13
CA SER A 199 9.11 -4.52 5.71
C SER A 199 9.10 -3.05 5.33
N LEU A 200 7.88 -2.51 5.23
CA LEU A 200 7.60 -1.11 4.92
C LEU A 200 6.54 -0.60 5.88
N LYS A 201 6.81 0.51 6.54
CA LYS A 201 5.82 1.31 7.27
C LYS A 201 5.38 2.46 6.39
N VAL A 202 4.09 2.77 6.38
CA VAL A 202 3.54 3.95 5.70
C VAL A 202 2.63 4.67 6.67
N ALA A 203 3.09 5.77 7.22
CA ALA A 203 2.31 6.63 8.10
C ALA A 203 1.63 7.73 7.30
N LEU A 204 0.39 8.02 7.63
CA LEU A 204 -0.42 9.06 7.01
C LEU A 204 -0.72 10.22 7.95
N SER A 205 -0.90 11.40 7.36
CA SER A 205 -1.45 12.59 8.01
C SER A 205 -2.26 13.40 7.01
N PRO A 206 -3.43 13.95 7.37
CA PRO A 206 -4.16 14.87 6.52
C PRO A 206 -3.61 16.31 6.60
N VAL A 207 -2.55 16.55 7.37
CA VAL A 207 -2.05 17.90 7.69
C VAL A 207 -0.69 18.18 7.04
N SER A 208 0.29 17.30 7.23
CA SER A 208 1.65 17.52 6.74
C SER A 208 2.49 16.24 6.75
N VAL A 209 3.62 16.24 6.04
CA VAL A 209 4.64 15.18 6.09
C VAL A 209 5.20 15.05 7.52
N GLU A 210 5.41 16.17 8.21
CA GLU A 210 5.88 16.15 9.59
C GLU A 210 4.89 15.45 10.54
N GLY A 211 3.60 15.73 10.38
CA GLY A 211 2.55 15.02 11.13
C GLY A 211 2.53 13.50 10.81
N ALA A 212 2.85 13.09 9.59
CA ALA A 212 3.01 11.67 9.26
C ALA A 212 4.23 11.06 9.96
N ARG A 213 5.36 11.77 10.06
CA ARG A 213 6.53 11.32 10.82
C ARG A 213 6.25 11.17 12.32
N GLU A 214 5.55 12.14 12.89
CA GLU A 214 5.14 12.09 14.30
C GLU A 214 4.23 10.88 14.55
N ASN A 215 3.28 10.60 13.66
CA ASN A 215 2.43 9.42 13.73
C ASN A 215 3.24 8.12 13.65
N LEU A 216 4.22 8.06 12.73
CA LEU A 216 5.11 6.90 12.61
C LEU A 216 5.88 6.63 13.90
N ALA A 217 6.52 7.66 14.44
CA ALA A 217 7.32 7.55 15.65
C ALA A 217 6.48 7.21 16.90
N ALA A 218 5.25 7.73 16.99
CA ALA A 218 4.38 7.51 18.13
C ALA A 218 3.72 6.12 18.11
N GLU A 219 3.28 5.64 16.93
CA GLU A 219 2.46 4.42 16.86
C GLU A 219 3.26 3.17 16.53
N LEU A 220 4.33 3.29 15.75
CA LEU A 220 5.09 2.14 15.26
C LEU A 220 6.61 2.39 15.25
N PRO A 221 7.24 2.60 16.42
CA PRO A 221 8.69 2.83 16.48
C PRO A 221 9.50 1.57 16.13
N GLY A 222 8.96 0.38 16.37
CA GLY A 222 9.59 -0.92 16.11
C GLY A 222 9.16 -1.57 14.79
N TRP A 223 9.60 -2.82 14.58
CA TRP A 223 9.36 -3.62 13.37
C TRP A 223 8.66 -4.96 13.66
N ASP A 224 8.08 -5.12 14.86
CA ASP A 224 7.41 -6.38 15.23
C ASP A 224 6.04 -6.47 14.55
N PHE A 225 6.02 -7.20 13.44
CA PHE A 225 4.83 -7.41 12.64
C PHE A 225 3.78 -8.24 13.39
N GLU A 226 4.19 -9.30 14.08
CA GLU A 226 3.29 -10.19 14.79
C GLU A 226 2.63 -9.50 15.98
N GLU A 227 3.39 -8.71 16.72
CA GLU A 227 2.85 -7.92 17.83
C GLU A 227 1.84 -6.89 17.32
N THR A 228 2.17 -6.19 16.23
CA THR A 228 1.25 -5.20 15.61
C THR A 228 -0.03 -5.87 15.13
N ALA A 229 0.06 -7.01 14.45
CA ALA A 229 -1.11 -7.75 13.97
C ALA A 229 -1.98 -8.28 15.12
N LYS A 230 -1.36 -8.76 16.19
CA LYS A 230 -2.05 -9.21 17.40
C LYS A 230 -2.75 -8.05 18.12
N ALA A 231 -2.10 -6.89 18.18
CA ALA A 231 -2.70 -5.69 18.78
C ALA A 231 -3.91 -5.21 17.97
N ALA A 232 -3.85 -5.27 16.64
CA ALA A 232 -4.96 -4.94 15.76
C ALA A 232 -6.15 -5.92 15.92
N ASP A 233 -5.88 -7.22 15.99
CA ASP A 233 -6.88 -8.25 16.24
C ASP A 233 -7.55 -8.04 17.63
N LYS A 234 -6.74 -7.76 18.65
CA LYS A 234 -7.26 -7.46 19.98
C LYS A 234 -8.16 -6.22 19.99
N ALA A 235 -7.77 -5.15 19.29
CA ALA A 235 -8.56 -3.92 19.22
C ALA A 235 -9.94 -4.19 18.61
N TRP A 236 -10.03 -5.03 17.58
CA TRP A 236 -11.32 -5.46 17.02
C TRP A 236 -12.14 -6.31 17.97
N ASN A 237 -11.51 -7.24 18.70
CA ASN A 237 -12.22 -8.06 19.68
C ASN A 237 -12.76 -7.24 20.84
N ASP A 238 -11.99 -6.25 21.31
CA ASP A 238 -12.42 -5.35 22.40
C ASP A 238 -13.61 -4.48 21.96
N GLU A 239 -13.66 -4.04 20.70
CA GLU A 239 -14.74 -3.20 20.17
C GLU A 239 -16.04 -3.97 19.89
N LEU A 240 -15.92 -5.26 19.49
CA LEU A 240 -17.05 -6.11 19.11
C LEU A 240 -17.61 -6.95 20.27
N SER A 241 -17.03 -6.89 21.46
CA SER A 241 -17.48 -7.60 22.67
C SER A 241 -18.34 -6.69 23.52
#